data_066193cea27751e0df0fdbdaa2962494
#
_entry.id   066193cea27751e0df0fdbdaa2962494
#
_cell.length_a   1.000
_cell.length_b   1.000
_cell.length_c   1.000
_cell.angle_alpha   90.00
_cell.angle_beta   90.00
_cell.angle_gamma   90.00
#
_symmetry.space_group_name_H-M   'P 1'
#
loop_
_entity.id
_entity.type
_entity.pdbx_description
1 polymer ?
#
loop_
_entity_poly.entity_id
_entity_poly.type
_entity_poly.pdbx_seq_one_letter_code
_entity_poly.pdbx_strand_id
1 'polypeptide(L)'
;LHIVEREAEEFDPEAVEAFLEAKKKGHGPPSAEPLPQASGCPSRQVHVFSGPRPAPPAPREAVRGETPSELGHWPVQIKLVPPKAPFLNDAHLLVAADCVPVAYAGFHQEFLKGRAVMIGCPKFDNPMEYVEKFAEIFRRNRLKSVTVVSMEVPCCSALLAIVAKAMEKAQASISLEEVVISTRGDILERRTVAA
;
A
#
# COMPACT_ATOMS: atom_id res chain seq x y z
N LEU A 1 -12.53 9.63 -25.10
CA LEU A 1 -13.25 10.35 -24.04
C LEU A 1 -14.09 11.44 -24.71
N HIS A 2 -15.41 11.34 -24.61
CA HIS A 2 -16.30 12.43 -24.99
C HIS A 2 -16.59 13.23 -23.71
N ILE A 3 -16.16 14.48 -23.69
CA ILE A 3 -16.54 15.45 -22.66
C ILE A 3 -17.86 16.06 -23.14
N VAL A 4 -18.91 15.89 -22.36
CA VAL A 4 -20.21 16.50 -22.60
C VAL A 4 -20.32 17.68 -21.63
N GLU A 5 -20.34 18.89 -22.16
CA GLU A 5 -20.70 20.08 -21.38
C GLU A 5 -22.20 20.00 -21.05
N ARG A 6 -22.52 20.18 -19.78
CA ARG A 6 -23.89 20.33 -19.29
C ARG A 6 -23.99 21.67 -18.58
N GLU A 7 -25.09 22.38 -18.83
CA GLU A 7 -25.46 23.51 -17.97
C GLU A 7 -25.67 22.98 -16.55
N ALA A 8 -24.90 23.49 -15.60
CA ALA A 8 -25.08 23.21 -14.19
C ALA A 8 -25.90 24.33 -13.58
N GLU A 9 -26.76 23.99 -12.63
CA GLU A 9 -27.46 24.99 -11.82
C GLU A 9 -26.42 25.83 -11.06
N GLU A 10 -26.74 27.11 -10.86
CA GLU A 10 -25.85 28.03 -10.16
C GLU A 10 -25.60 27.55 -8.72
N PHE A 11 -24.37 27.64 -8.24
CA PHE A 11 -23.98 27.15 -6.93
C PHE A 11 -24.80 27.88 -5.84
N ASP A 12 -25.58 27.13 -5.08
CA ASP A 12 -26.37 27.60 -3.96
C ASP A 12 -25.68 27.26 -2.62
N PRO A 13 -25.03 28.24 -1.96
CA PRO A 13 -24.33 28.00 -0.69
C PRO A 13 -25.28 27.63 0.45
N GLU A 14 -26.54 28.12 0.47
CA GLU A 14 -27.51 27.81 1.52
C GLU A 14 -27.97 26.37 1.43
N ALA A 15 -28.17 25.85 0.23
CA ALA A 15 -28.50 24.43 -0.01
C ALA A 15 -27.36 23.51 0.45
N VAL A 16 -26.11 23.91 0.26
CA VAL A 16 -24.93 23.15 0.71
C VAL A 16 -24.83 23.14 2.24
N GLU A 17 -25.05 24.30 2.90
CA GLU A 17 -25.05 24.35 4.38
C GLU A 17 -26.17 23.51 4.97
N ALA A 18 -27.39 23.59 4.44
CA ALA A 18 -28.51 22.75 4.85
C ALA A 18 -28.22 21.26 4.68
N PHE A 19 -27.57 20.85 3.57
CA PHE A 19 -27.16 19.47 3.35
C PHE A 19 -26.12 19.00 4.36
N LEU A 20 -25.13 19.84 4.67
CA LEU A 20 -24.10 19.52 5.65
C LEU A 20 -24.65 19.41 7.07
N GLU A 21 -25.60 20.28 7.43
CA GLU A 21 -26.29 20.21 8.73
C GLU A 21 -27.19 18.95 8.84
N ALA A 22 -27.93 18.61 7.80
CA ALA A 22 -28.74 17.39 7.75
C ALA A 22 -27.86 16.13 7.90
N LYS A 23 -26.66 16.13 7.29
CA LYS A 23 -25.68 15.05 7.40
C LYS A 23 -25.10 14.94 8.82
N LYS A 24 -24.89 16.06 9.52
CA LYS A 24 -24.46 16.07 10.92
C LYS A 24 -25.54 15.53 11.88
N LYS A 25 -26.81 15.69 11.53
CA LYS A 25 -27.97 15.23 12.34
C LYS A 25 -28.41 13.78 12.03
N GLY A 26 -27.69 13.06 11.20
CA GLY A 26 -27.97 11.64 10.90
C GLY A 26 -29.17 11.41 9.97
N HIS A 27 -29.71 12.44 9.35
CA HIS A 27 -30.76 12.33 8.35
C HIS A 27 -30.11 12.37 6.95
N GLY A 28 -29.79 11.19 6.41
CA GLY A 28 -29.43 11.05 4.99
C GLY A 28 -30.65 11.31 4.10
N PRO A 29 -30.46 11.64 2.79
CA PRO A 29 -31.56 11.80 1.85
C PRO A 29 -32.41 10.53 1.81
N PRO A 30 -33.74 10.63 1.54
CA PRO A 30 -34.62 9.48 1.49
C PRO A 30 -34.12 8.49 0.45
N SER A 31 -33.92 7.29 0.91
CA SER A 31 -33.53 6.05 0.26
C SER A 31 -33.63 6.01 -1.27
N ALA A 32 -32.49 6.18 -1.93
CA ALA A 32 -32.25 5.33 -3.08
C ALA A 32 -32.28 3.87 -2.58
N GLU A 33 -32.97 2.99 -3.31
CA GLU A 33 -33.04 1.56 -3.01
C GLU A 33 -31.67 1.03 -2.57
N PRO A 34 -31.61 0.16 -1.54
CA PRO A 34 -30.34 -0.37 -1.09
C PRO A 34 -29.69 -1.12 -2.25
N LEU A 35 -28.67 -0.52 -2.84
CA LEU A 35 -27.76 -1.26 -3.70
C LEU A 35 -27.31 -2.49 -2.90
N PRO A 36 -27.28 -3.69 -3.52
CA PRO A 36 -26.88 -4.90 -2.83
C PRO A 36 -25.56 -4.59 -2.09
N GLN A 37 -25.51 -4.94 -0.81
CA GLN A 37 -24.36 -4.69 0.05
C GLN A 37 -23.14 -5.44 -0.47
N ALA A 38 -22.58 -4.96 -1.57
CA ALA A 38 -21.25 -5.28 -2.02
C ALA A 38 -20.31 -4.54 -1.09
N SER A 39 -19.96 -5.22 -0.05
CA SER A 39 -18.91 -5.00 0.90
C SER A 39 -17.78 -4.10 0.38
N GLY A 40 -17.69 -2.89 0.88
CA GLY A 40 -16.49 -2.09 0.88
C GLY A 40 -15.92 -1.70 -0.49
N CYS A 41 -15.18 -0.58 -0.51
CA CYS A 41 -14.45 -0.14 -1.70
C CYS A 41 -13.55 -1.28 -2.24
N PRO A 42 -13.58 -1.60 -3.54
CA PRO A 42 -12.76 -2.67 -4.13
C PRO A 42 -11.26 -2.53 -3.86
N SER A 43 -10.77 -1.31 -3.64
CA SER A 43 -9.37 -1.05 -3.31
C SER A 43 -8.92 -1.64 -1.95
N ARG A 44 -9.86 -2.00 -1.08
CA ARG A 44 -9.59 -2.59 0.24
C ARG A 44 -9.81 -4.10 0.28
N GLN A 45 -10.31 -4.70 -0.78
CA GLN A 45 -10.51 -6.14 -0.84
C GLN A 45 -9.15 -6.85 -0.83
N VAL A 46 -9.05 -7.90 0.01
CA VAL A 46 -7.85 -8.72 0.08
C VAL A 46 -7.87 -9.76 -1.03
N HIS A 47 -6.84 -9.78 -1.85
CA HIS A 47 -6.63 -10.78 -2.89
C HIS A 47 -5.27 -11.44 -2.69
N VAL A 48 -5.21 -12.75 -2.89
CA VAL A 48 -3.95 -13.51 -3.01
C VAL A 48 -3.93 -14.09 -4.42
N PHE A 49 -2.93 -13.72 -5.20
CA PHE A 49 -2.81 -14.18 -6.58
C PHE A 49 -2.04 -15.50 -6.61
N SER A 50 -2.78 -16.61 -6.66
CA SER A 50 -2.22 -17.96 -6.74
C SER A 50 -2.40 -18.49 -8.17
N GLY A 51 -1.32 -19.01 -8.79
CA GLY A 51 -1.36 -19.62 -10.12
C GLY A 51 -0.88 -18.72 -11.26
N PRO A 52 -0.84 -19.27 -12.49
CA PRO A 52 -0.40 -18.51 -13.65
C PRO A 52 -1.36 -17.35 -13.92
N ARG A 53 -0.80 -16.19 -14.28
CA ARG A 53 -1.58 -15.00 -14.64
C ARG A 53 -2.48 -15.35 -15.84
N PRO A 54 -3.78 -15.01 -15.82
CA PRO A 54 -4.62 -15.07 -17.00
C PRO A 54 -3.99 -14.32 -18.17
N ALA A 55 -4.00 -14.92 -19.35
CA ALA A 55 -3.52 -14.23 -20.54
C ALA A 55 -4.32 -12.92 -20.76
N PRO A 56 -3.67 -11.83 -21.17
CA PRO A 56 -4.37 -10.59 -21.48
C PRO A 56 -5.42 -10.83 -22.58
N PRO A 57 -6.58 -10.15 -22.54
CA PRO A 57 -7.72 -10.43 -23.39
C PRO A 57 -7.57 -10.08 -24.88
N ALA A 58 -6.43 -9.58 -25.31
CA ALA A 58 -6.11 -9.37 -26.74
C ALA A 58 -4.60 -9.51 -26.94
N PRO A 59 -4.16 -9.98 -28.12
CA PRO A 59 -2.74 -9.96 -28.46
C PRO A 59 -2.30 -8.51 -28.56
N ARG A 60 -1.73 -7.98 -27.46
CA ARG A 60 -0.78 -6.88 -27.58
C ARG A 60 0.40 -7.48 -28.29
N GLU A 61 0.84 -6.87 -29.39
CA GLU A 61 2.13 -7.21 -29.96
C GLU A 61 3.12 -7.24 -28.79
N ALA A 62 3.68 -8.41 -28.50
CA ALA A 62 4.55 -8.61 -27.36
C ALA A 62 5.70 -7.60 -27.48
N VAL A 63 5.70 -6.60 -26.64
CA VAL A 63 6.85 -5.69 -26.53
C VAL A 63 8.00 -6.58 -26.09
N ARG A 64 8.98 -6.76 -26.96
CA ARG A 64 10.15 -7.58 -26.70
C ARG A 64 10.78 -7.10 -25.39
N GLY A 65 10.77 -7.96 -24.35
CA GLY A 65 11.31 -7.64 -23.04
C GLY A 65 10.29 -7.38 -21.95
N GLU A 66 8.99 -7.70 -22.14
CA GLU A 66 8.02 -7.58 -21.04
C GLU A 66 8.42 -8.43 -19.84
N THR A 67 8.75 -7.76 -18.74
CA THR A 67 8.98 -8.40 -17.45
C THR A 67 7.63 -8.56 -16.74
N PRO A 68 7.20 -9.78 -16.40
CA PRO A 68 5.92 -9.98 -15.73
C PRO A 68 5.94 -9.33 -14.33
N SER A 69 4.77 -8.89 -13.87
CA SER A 69 4.62 -8.43 -12.49
C SER A 69 4.80 -9.59 -11.52
N GLU A 70 5.60 -9.39 -10.50
CA GLU A 70 5.81 -10.34 -9.39
C GLU A 70 4.86 -10.05 -8.21
N LEU A 71 3.85 -9.20 -8.41
CA LEU A 71 2.88 -8.87 -7.35
C LEU A 71 1.99 -10.09 -7.06
N GLY A 72 2.07 -10.60 -5.83
CA GLY A 72 1.38 -11.80 -5.38
C GLY A 72 0.08 -11.55 -4.59
N HIS A 73 -0.24 -10.30 -4.26
CA HIS A 73 -1.40 -9.97 -3.43
C HIS A 73 -1.89 -8.54 -3.63
N TRP A 74 -3.07 -8.25 -3.10
CA TRP A 74 -3.67 -6.93 -2.99
C TRP A 74 -4.43 -6.82 -1.65
N PRO A 75 -4.53 -5.66 -0.98
CA PRO A 75 -3.93 -4.36 -1.31
C PRO A 75 -2.43 -4.29 -0.96
N VAL A 76 -1.76 -3.19 -1.39
CA VAL A 76 -0.33 -2.97 -1.15
C VAL A 76 -0.05 -1.77 -0.25
N GLN A 77 -0.96 -0.80 -0.16
CA GLN A 77 -0.77 0.38 0.68
C GLN A 77 -0.83 0.02 2.17
N ILE A 78 0.14 0.51 2.96
CA ILE A 78 0.24 0.22 4.40
C ILE A 78 -1.08 0.47 5.11
N LYS A 79 -1.77 1.57 4.82
CA LYS A 79 -3.06 1.90 5.44
C LYS A 79 -4.18 0.93 5.09
N LEU A 80 -4.15 0.34 3.90
CA LEU A 80 -5.20 -0.52 3.38
C LEU A 80 -5.03 -1.99 3.75
N VAL A 81 -3.79 -2.44 3.96
CA VAL A 81 -3.51 -3.84 4.31
C VAL A 81 -4.09 -4.18 5.68
N PRO A 82 -5.00 -5.15 5.79
CA PRO A 82 -5.48 -5.60 7.10
C PRO A 82 -4.36 -6.31 7.87
N PRO A 83 -4.21 -6.09 9.19
CA PRO A 83 -3.17 -6.76 9.98
C PRO A 83 -3.24 -8.29 10.02
N LYS A 84 -4.41 -8.85 9.68
CA LYS A 84 -4.65 -10.31 9.59
C LYS A 84 -4.71 -10.80 8.14
N ALA A 85 -4.15 -10.06 7.18
CA ALA A 85 -4.19 -10.50 5.79
C ALA A 85 -3.47 -11.84 5.63
N PRO A 86 -4.06 -12.83 4.93
CA PRO A 86 -3.52 -14.18 4.87
C PRO A 86 -2.13 -14.26 4.22
N PHE A 87 -1.82 -13.33 3.32
CA PHE A 87 -0.53 -13.23 2.65
C PHE A 87 0.62 -12.75 3.56
N LEU A 88 0.33 -12.28 4.78
CA LEU A 88 1.35 -11.88 5.76
C LEU A 88 1.86 -13.07 6.58
N ASN A 89 1.12 -14.17 6.66
CA ASN A 89 1.55 -15.29 7.48
C ASN A 89 2.69 -16.06 6.80
N ASP A 90 3.76 -16.36 7.55
CA ASP A 90 4.99 -17.02 7.07
C ASP A 90 5.67 -16.29 5.87
N ALA A 91 5.44 -14.99 5.73
CA ALA A 91 5.94 -14.19 4.63
C ALA A 91 7.31 -13.56 4.92
N HIS A 92 8.03 -13.25 3.84
CA HIS A 92 9.07 -12.24 3.82
C HIS A 92 8.39 -10.90 3.55
N LEU A 93 8.39 -9.98 4.50
CA LEU A 93 7.73 -8.67 4.36
C LEU A 93 8.69 -7.67 3.73
N LEU A 94 8.23 -7.05 2.64
CA LEU A 94 8.87 -5.90 2.01
C LEU A 94 8.10 -4.63 2.39
N VAL A 95 8.76 -3.68 3.03
CA VAL A 95 8.23 -2.34 3.30
C VAL A 95 8.99 -1.36 2.41
N ALA A 96 8.33 -0.77 1.44
CA ALA A 96 8.98 0.13 0.49
C ALA A 96 8.37 1.54 0.52
N ALA A 97 9.20 2.56 0.39
CA ALA A 97 8.71 3.92 0.16
C ALA A 97 8.02 4.01 -1.21
N ASP A 98 6.95 4.81 -1.32
CA ASP A 98 6.14 4.95 -2.55
C ASP A 98 6.95 5.27 -3.81
N CYS A 99 8.08 5.98 -3.65
CA CYS A 99 8.94 6.36 -4.77
C CYS A 99 9.84 5.21 -5.27
N VAL A 100 10.11 4.20 -4.44
CA VAL A 100 11.06 3.12 -4.76
C VAL A 100 10.65 2.33 -6.00
N PRO A 101 9.39 1.87 -6.16
CA PRO A 101 8.97 1.13 -7.35
C PRO A 101 9.11 1.91 -8.66
N VAL A 102 9.10 3.24 -8.57
CA VAL A 102 9.25 4.14 -9.72
C VAL A 102 10.73 4.39 -10.03
N ALA A 103 11.55 4.61 -8.99
CA ALA A 103 12.96 4.93 -9.15
C ALA A 103 13.81 3.71 -9.53
N TYR A 104 13.53 2.55 -8.94
CA TYR A 104 14.33 1.34 -9.13
C TYR A 104 13.70 0.40 -10.15
N ALA A 105 14.29 0.35 -11.36
CA ALA A 105 13.77 -0.44 -12.47
C ALA A 105 13.69 -1.96 -12.17
N GLY A 106 14.58 -2.49 -11.33
CA GLY A 106 14.64 -3.90 -10.92
C GLY A 106 13.67 -4.27 -9.80
N PHE A 107 12.77 -3.39 -9.37
CA PHE A 107 11.94 -3.55 -8.17
C PHE A 107 11.19 -4.88 -8.12
N HIS A 108 10.55 -5.28 -9.22
CA HIS A 108 9.78 -6.51 -9.27
C HIS A 108 10.65 -7.75 -9.12
N GLN A 109 11.81 -7.76 -9.76
CA GLN A 109 12.67 -8.94 -9.82
C GLN A 109 13.50 -9.11 -8.53
N GLU A 110 13.99 -8.01 -7.98
CA GLU A 110 14.91 -8.05 -6.85
C GLU A 110 14.22 -7.94 -5.50
N PHE A 111 13.21 -7.08 -5.41
CA PHE A 111 12.56 -6.82 -4.13
C PHE A 111 11.19 -7.49 -3.98
N LEU A 112 10.37 -7.51 -5.04
CA LEU A 112 8.98 -7.93 -4.91
C LEU A 112 8.80 -9.45 -5.01
N LYS A 113 9.62 -10.11 -5.79
CA LYS A 113 9.50 -11.55 -6.06
C LYS A 113 9.49 -12.39 -4.78
N GLY A 114 8.41 -13.15 -4.57
CA GLY A 114 8.24 -14.03 -3.42
C GLY A 114 8.02 -13.34 -2.07
N ARG A 115 7.71 -12.05 -2.07
CA ARG A 115 7.51 -11.26 -0.86
C ARG A 115 6.10 -10.68 -0.76
N ALA A 116 5.63 -10.51 0.46
CA ALA A 116 4.48 -9.65 0.74
C ALA A 116 4.96 -8.20 0.79
N VAL A 117 4.34 -7.31 0.01
CA VAL A 117 4.77 -5.90 -0.09
C VAL A 117 3.78 -4.97 0.58
N MET A 118 4.31 -3.99 1.31
CA MET A 118 3.56 -2.85 1.81
C MET A 118 4.29 -1.57 1.42
N ILE A 119 3.59 -0.65 0.74
CA ILE A 119 4.17 0.63 0.31
C ILE A 119 3.52 1.80 1.04
N GLY A 120 4.27 2.87 1.23
CA GLY A 120 3.75 4.09 1.86
C GLY A 120 4.80 5.20 1.96
N CYS A 121 4.32 6.40 2.29
CA CYS A 121 5.17 7.57 2.41
C CYS A 121 5.03 8.22 3.80
N PRO A 122 6.08 8.20 4.65
CA PRO A 122 6.04 8.81 5.98
C PRO A 122 5.80 10.33 5.96
N LYS A 123 6.04 10.99 4.81
CA LYS A 123 5.80 12.42 4.66
C LYS A 123 4.32 12.75 4.46
N PHE A 124 3.58 11.89 3.75
CA PHE A 124 2.16 12.11 3.47
C PHE A 124 1.23 11.43 4.46
N ASP A 125 1.72 10.42 5.15
CA ASP A 125 0.95 9.65 6.12
C ASP A 125 1.44 9.92 7.55
N ASN A 126 0.59 9.57 8.53
CA ASN A 126 0.96 9.70 9.93
C ASN A 126 1.92 8.57 10.35
N PRO A 127 3.19 8.88 10.73
CA PRO A 127 4.17 7.89 11.12
C PRO A 127 3.72 7.02 12.31
N MET A 128 2.96 7.59 13.26
CA MET A 128 2.48 6.84 14.42
C MET A 128 1.43 5.80 14.06
N GLU A 129 0.57 6.08 13.08
CA GLU A 129 -0.37 5.09 12.54
C GLU A 129 0.37 3.90 11.91
N TYR A 130 1.50 4.16 11.25
CA TYR A 130 2.36 3.12 10.71
C TYR A 130 2.98 2.26 11.80
N VAL A 131 3.49 2.88 12.88
CA VAL A 131 4.04 2.14 14.03
C VAL A 131 2.98 1.20 14.63
N GLU A 132 1.76 1.71 14.85
CA GLU A 132 0.67 0.89 15.39
C GLU A 132 0.29 -0.25 14.45
N LYS A 133 0.16 0.05 13.16
CA LYS A 133 -0.17 -0.94 12.13
C LYS A 133 0.87 -2.05 12.06
N PHE A 134 2.15 -1.72 11.98
CA PHE A 134 3.22 -2.71 11.95
C PHE A 134 3.34 -3.49 13.26
N ALA A 135 3.19 -2.84 14.41
CA ALA A 135 3.19 -3.54 15.70
C ALA A 135 2.04 -4.56 15.80
N GLU A 136 0.87 -4.23 15.25
CA GLU A 136 -0.23 -5.19 15.18
C GLU A 136 0.06 -6.34 14.21
N ILE A 137 0.64 -6.06 13.05
CA ILE A 137 1.08 -7.09 12.08
C ILE A 137 2.09 -8.04 12.72
N PHE A 138 3.12 -7.52 13.38
CA PHE A 138 4.17 -8.33 14.01
C PHE A 138 3.65 -9.20 15.16
N ARG A 139 2.65 -8.73 15.91
CA ARG A 139 2.01 -9.54 16.96
C ARG A 139 1.08 -10.64 16.42
N ARG A 140 0.51 -10.43 15.24
CA ARG A 140 -0.53 -11.33 14.70
C ARG A 140 -0.03 -12.33 13.68
N ASN A 141 1.14 -12.10 13.10
CA ASN A 141 1.66 -12.93 12.02
C ASN A 141 3.07 -13.39 12.34
N ARG A 142 3.41 -14.58 11.88
CA ARG A 142 4.76 -15.12 11.95
C ARG A 142 5.51 -14.74 10.68
N LEU A 143 6.23 -13.61 10.71
CA LEU A 143 7.05 -13.17 9.58
C LEU A 143 8.43 -13.84 9.62
N LYS A 144 8.97 -14.15 8.44
CA LYS A 144 10.31 -14.74 8.28
C LYS A 144 11.41 -13.68 8.31
N SER A 145 11.17 -12.55 7.66
CA SER A 145 12.08 -11.41 7.60
C SER A 145 11.33 -10.14 7.24
N VAL A 146 11.94 -9.00 7.52
CA VAL A 146 11.47 -7.68 7.09
C VAL A 146 12.60 -7.01 6.33
N THR A 147 12.32 -6.51 5.12
CA THR A 147 13.22 -5.66 4.34
C THR A 147 12.58 -4.30 4.16
N VAL A 148 13.26 -3.25 4.59
CA VAL A 148 12.84 -1.86 4.40
C VAL A 148 13.64 -1.28 3.24
N VAL A 149 12.94 -0.80 2.21
CA VAL A 149 13.56 -0.14 1.06
C VAL A 149 13.11 1.31 1.01
N SER A 150 14.05 2.23 1.13
CA SER A 150 13.80 3.66 1.15
C SER A 150 14.62 4.40 0.11
N MET A 151 14.26 5.66 -0.15
CA MET A 151 15.06 6.56 -0.98
C MET A 151 16.09 7.29 -0.12
N GLU A 152 17.19 7.74 -0.72
CA GLU A 152 18.24 8.57 -0.09
C GLU A 152 17.74 9.91 0.46
N VAL A 153 16.50 10.28 0.17
CA VAL A 153 15.93 11.59 0.53
C VAL A 153 15.45 11.63 1.98
N PRO A 154 15.57 12.78 2.68
CA PRO A 154 15.26 12.90 4.11
C PRO A 154 13.85 12.47 4.52
N CYS A 155 12.86 12.64 3.63
CA CYS A 155 11.48 12.25 3.92
C CYS A 155 11.30 10.72 4.08
N CYS A 156 12.21 9.92 3.53
CA CYS A 156 12.15 8.45 3.63
C CYS A 156 12.92 7.90 4.84
N SER A 157 13.83 8.66 5.45
CA SER A 157 14.70 8.20 6.55
C SER A 157 13.93 7.71 7.79
N ALA A 158 12.70 8.18 7.98
CA ALA A 158 11.84 7.75 9.07
C ALA A 158 11.30 6.32 8.90
N LEU A 159 11.28 5.75 7.69
CA LEU A 159 10.59 4.48 7.43
C LEU A 159 11.22 3.31 8.20
N LEU A 160 12.56 3.24 8.22
CA LEU A 160 13.27 2.23 9.02
C LEU A 160 12.99 2.38 10.51
N ALA A 161 13.05 3.61 11.02
CA ALA A 161 12.80 3.89 12.44
C ALA A 161 11.37 3.53 12.86
N ILE A 162 10.38 3.75 11.97
CA ILE A 162 8.98 3.35 12.18
C ILE A 162 8.87 1.83 12.33
N VAL A 163 9.50 1.08 11.43
CA VAL A 163 9.46 -0.39 11.46
C VAL A 163 10.19 -0.93 12.70
N ALA A 164 11.39 -0.41 13.01
CA ALA A 164 12.16 -0.80 14.19
C ALA A 164 11.38 -0.53 15.49
N LYS A 165 10.78 0.65 15.62
CA LYS A 165 9.91 0.99 16.76
C LYS A 165 8.69 0.09 16.89
N ALA A 166 8.12 -0.32 15.77
CA ALA A 166 7.00 -1.25 15.77
C ALA A 166 7.42 -2.67 16.21
N MET A 167 8.62 -3.12 15.80
CA MET A 167 9.19 -4.39 16.25
C MET A 167 9.45 -4.38 17.77
N GLU A 168 10.06 -3.31 18.28
CA GLU A 168 10.25 -3.12 19.72
C GLU A 168 8.92 -3.17 20.48
N LYS A 169 7.92 -2.41 20.02
CA LYS A 169 6.58 -2.38 20.61
C LYS A 169 5.86 -3.74 20.58
N ALA A 170 6.12 -4.53 19.57
CA ALA A 170 5.56 -5.88 19.42
C ALA A 170 6.39 -6.95 20.14
N GLN A 171 7.58 -6.61 20.65
CA GLN A 171 8.59 -7.54 21.18
C GLN A 171 8.93 -8.64 20.15
N ALA A 172 9.02 -8.25 18.88
CA ALA A 172 9.24 -9.17 17.77
C ALA A 172 10.74 -9.23 17.44
N SER A 173 11.31 -10.44 17.51
CA SER A 173 12.69 -10.71 17.08
C SER A 173 12.67 -11.29 15.66
N ILE A 174 12.70 -10.40 14.66
CA ILE A 174 12.64 -10.75 13.24
C ILE A 174 13.86 -10.11 12.56
N SER A 175 14.50 -10.84 11.63
CA SER A 175 15.60 -10.28 10.84
C SER A 175 15.13 -9.04 10.08
N LEU A 176 15.84 -7.92 10.24
CA LEU A 176 15.56 -6.63 9.59
C LEU A 176 16.72 -6.26 8.68
N GLU A 177 16.40 -6.00 7.41
CA GLU A 177 17.31 -5.51 6.39
C GLU A 177 16.90 -4.11 5.96
N GLU A 178 17.86 -3.22 5.77
CA GLU A 178 17.68 -1.91 5.15
C GLU A 178 18.35 -1.86 3.78
N VAL A 179 17.67 -1.26 2.82
CA VAL A 179 18.20 -0.92 1.50
C VAL A 179 17.86 0.54 1.19
N VAL A 180 18.86 1.30 0.77
CA VAL A 180 18.70 2.70 0.36
C VAL A 180 18.93 2.84 -1.13
N ILE A 181 17.95 3.43 -1.83
CA ILE A 181 17.97 3.66 -3.28
C ILE A 181 18.21 5.14 -3.57
N SER A 182 19.10 5.43 -4.52
CA SER A 182 19.33 6.79 -5.00
C SER A 182 18.15 7.31 -5.83
N THR A 183 18.06 8.61 -5.98
CA THR A 183 17.08 9.25 -6.89
C THR A 183 17.28 8.89 -8.36
N ARG A 184 18.40 8.27 -8.71
CA ARG A 184 18.70 7.75 -10.06
C ARG A 184 18.44 6.26 -10.21
N GLY A 185 18.05 5.57 -9.13
CA GLY A 185 17.73 4.16 -9.16
C GLY A 185 18.91 3.22 -8.90
N ASP A 186 19.97 3.68 -8.22
CA ASP A 186 21.08 2.84 -7.79
C ASP A 186 20.91 2.40 -6.35
N ILE A 187 21.33 1.20 -5.99
CA ILE A 187 21.42 0.77 -4.59
C ILE A 187 22.66 1.42 -3.98
N LEU A 188 22.46 2.32 -3.02
CA LEU A 188 23.53 3.01 -2.31
C LEU A 188 24.04 2.23 -1.09
N GLU A 189 23.11 1.59 -0.41
CA GLU A 189 23.40 0.85 0.84
C GLU A 189 22.49 -0.36 0.95
N ARG A 190 23.03 -1.46 1.46
CA ARG A 190 22.29 -2.64 1.89
C ARG A 190 22.94 -3.18 3.14
N ARG A 191 22.19 -3.24 4.24
CA ARG A 191 22.71 -3.72 5.53
C ARG A 191 21.67 -4.48 6.33
N THR A 192 22.13 -5.44 7.12
CA THR A 192 21.31 -6.03 8.17
C THR A 192 21.32 -5.12 9.38
N VAL A 193 20.15 -4.82 9.91
CA VAL A 193 20.00 -4.02 11.13
C VAL A 193 19.91 -4.97 12.31
N ALA A 194 20.76 -4.77 13.32
CA ALA A 194 20.66 -5.56 14.53
C ALA A 194 19.33 -5.25 15.23
N ALA A 195 18.57 -6.32 15.53
CA ALA A 195 17.31 -6.23 16.25
C ALA A 195 17.55 -6.06 17.76
#